data_4442dcbc9e008894d8fcc809585c7db0
#
_entry.id   4442dcbc9e008894d8fcc809585c7db0
#
_cell.length_a   1.000
_cell.length_b   1.000
_cell.length_c   1.000
_cell.angle_alpha   90.00
_cell.angle_beta   90.00
_cell.angle_gamma   90.00
#
_symmetry.space_group_name_H-M   'P 1'
#
loop_
_entity.id
_entity.type
_entity.pdbx_description
1 polymer ?
#
loop_
_entity_poly.entity_id
_entity_poly.type
_entity_poly.pdbx_seq_one_letter_code
_entity_poly.pdbx_strand_id
1 'polypeptide(L)'
;MSVSTDKNFDEKLLKLQSWLNELYGECEVIPHESSIASGFSNETFVFDVKGKDVSESLVLRLRPTGYQVFPDYDLKMQASIMKLLRLKGLPTPEIIFENYNDDILGSEFYVMRCIDGEAPSDNPPHHMDPEGMMGKGTPEQRYSVWLSLIHI
;
A
#
# COMPACT_ATOMS: atom_id res chain seq x y z
N MET A 1 0.70 8.19 25.49
CA MET A 1 -0.63 7.81 24.97
C MET A 1 -0.51 6.42 24.43
N SER A 2 -1.12 5.42 25.04
CA SER A 2 -1.04 4.02 24.62
C SER A 2 -1.74 3.87 23.27
N VAL A 3 -1.01 3.42 22.28
CA VAL A 3 -1.57 2.93 21.01
C VAL A 3 -2.49 1.77 21.40
N SER A 4 -3.78 1.95 21.24
CA SER A 4 -4.75 0.86 21.28
C SER A 4 -4.41 -0.03 20.09
N THR A 5 -3.66 -1.08 20.34
CA THR A 5 -3.39 -2.14 19.38
C THR A 5 -4.75 -2.73 19.04
N ASP A 6 -5.22 -2.46 17.85
CA ASP A 6 -6.55 -2.87 17.43
C ASP A 6 -6.53 -4.41 17.31
N LYS A 7 -7.28 -5.11 18.16
CA LYS A 7 -7.37 -6.59 18.15
C LYS A 7 -7.67 -7.14 16.76
N ASN A 8 -8.36 -6.36 15.95
CA ASN A 8 -8.67 -6.67 14.55
C ASN A 8 -7.40 -6.65 13.67
N PHE A 9 -6.42 -5.79 13.98
CA PHE A 9 -5.14 -5.74 13.26
C PHE A 9 -4.29 -6.98 13.54
N ASP A 10 -4.16 -7.37 14.81
CA ASP A 10 -3.38 -8.55 15.20
C ASP A 10 -3.97 -9.83 14.60
N GLU A 11 -5.30 -9.95 14.53
CA GLU A 11 -5.96 -11.09 13.88
C GLU A 11 -5.70 -11.12 12.37
N LYS A 12 -5.78 -9.97 11.69
CA LYS A 12 -5.46 -9.87 10.25
C LYS A 12 -3.99 -10.21 9.98
N LEU A 13 -3.09 -9.76 10.86
CA LEU A 13 -1.66 -10.06 10.74
C LEU A 13 -1.37 -11.56 10.89
N LEU A 14 -2.01 -12.24 11.84
CA LEU A 14 -1.90 -13.69 12.00
C LEU A 14 -2.41 -14.46 10.78
N LYS A 15 -3.54 -14.05 10.22
CA LYS A 15 -4.08 -14.63 8.98
C LYS A 15 -3.16 -14.40 7.80
N LEU A 16 -2.61 -13.18 7.68
CA LEU A 16 -1.63 -12.82 6.65
C LEU A 16 -0.37 -13.68 6.77
N GLN A 17 0.17 -13.84 7.98
CA GLN A 17 1.33 -14.69 8.25
C GLN A 17 1.06 -16.15 7.84
N SER A 18 -0.08 -16.70 8.23
CA SER A 18 -0.46 -18.08 7.90
C SER A 18 -0.57 -18.27 6.38
N TRP A 19 -1.25 -17.35 5.70
CA TRP A 19 -1.40 -17.41 4.26
C TRP A 19 -0.06 -17.25 3.52
N LEU A 20 0.82 -16.36 3.95
CA LEU A 20 2.14 -16.18 3.34
C LEU A 20 3.06 -17.40 3.57
N ASN A 21 2.91 -18.08 4.71
CA ASN A 21 3.61 -19.35 4.94
C ASN A 21 3.15 -20.46 3.97
N GLU A 22 1.89 -20.47 3.57
CA GLU A 22 1.40 -21.40 2.54
C GLU A 22 1.97 -21.07 1.16
N LEU A 23 2.17 -19.78 0.87
CA LEU A 23 2.63 -19.30 -0.44
C LEU A 23 4.16 -19.42 -0.61
N TYR A 24 4.92 -19.00 0.39
CA TYR A 24 6.39 -18.87 0.34
C TYR A 24 7.13 -19.93 1.19
N GLY A 25 6.42 -20.78 1.92
CA GLY A 25 7.01 -21.62 2.95
C GLY A 25 7.24 -20.84 4.24
N GLU A 26 8.06 -21.35 5.13
CA GLU A 26 8.36 -20.71 6.42
C GLU A 26 8.97 -19.31 6.20
N CYS A 27 8.22 -18.28 6.55
CA CYS A 27 8.63 -16.89 6.45
C CYS A 27 8.11 -16.08 7.64
N GLU A 28 8.70 -14.93 7.87
CA GLU A 28 8.33 -13.96 8.90
C GLU A 28 7.74 -12.71 8.25
N VAL A 29 6.60 -12.24 8.77
CA VAL A 29 5.97 -10.99 8.36
C VAL A 29 6.30 -9.92 9.38
N ILE A 30 6.99 -8.86 8.95
CA ILE A 30 7.44 -7.76 9.78
C ILE A 30 6.70 -6.49 9.35
N PRO A 31 5.67 -6.03 10.10
CA PRO A 31 4.96 -4.81 9.77
C PRO A 31 5.85 -3.58 9.97
N HIS A 32 5.73 -2.59 9.09
CA HIS A 32 6.38 -1.30 9.27
C HIS A 32 5.58 -0.45 10.28
N GLU A 33 6.25 0.25 11.19
CA GLU A 33 5.60 1.08 12.22
C GLU A 33 4.76 2.22 11.64
N SER A 34 5.11 2.73 10.46
CA SER A 34 4.40 3.78 9.75
C SER A 34 3.25 3.27 8.88
N SER A 35 2.99 1.97 8.86
CA SER A 35 2.16 1.29 7.86
C SER A 35 0.66 1.37 8.08
N ILE A 36 0.19 1.93 9.19
CA ILE A 36 -1.24 2.12 9.42
C ILE A 36 -1.63 3.53 8.95
N ALA A 37 -1.48 3.78 7.67
CA ALA A 37 -2.22 4.88 7.06
C ALA A 37 -3.64 4.38 6.83
N SER A 38 -4.51 4.53 7.81
CA SER A 38 -5.95 4.45 7.60
C SER A 38 -6.36 5.66 6.75
N GLY A 39 -6.01 5.59 5.47
CA GLY A 39 -6.57 6.51 4.50
C GLY A 39 -8.07 6.30 4.47
N PHE A 40 -8.84 7.38 4.33
CA PHE A 40 -10.31 7.34 4.25
C PHE A 40 -10.84 6.43 3.12
N SER A 41 -9.97 5.93 2.25
CA SER A 41 -10.37 5.17 1.06
C SER A 41 -10.05 3.67 1.08
N ASN A 42 -8.98 3.23 1.74
CA ASN A 42 -8.61 1.81 1.84
C ASN A 42 -7.73 1.58 3.07
N GLU A 43 -7.81 0.40 3.68
CA GLU A 43 -6.82 -0.03 4.66
C GLU A 43 -5.56 -0.45 3.91
N THR A 44 -4.43 0.19 4.23
CA THR A 44 -3.14 -0.07 3.57
C THR A 44 -2.11 -0.46 4.62
N PHE A 45 -1.44 -1.58 4.42
CA PHE A 45 -0.40 -2.09 5.31
C PHE A 45 0.88 -2.32 4.51
N VAL A 46 1.99 -1.78 5.01
CA VAL A 46 3.33 -2.05 4.47
C VAL A 46 4.03 -3.02 5.41
N PHE A 47 4.64 -4.06 4.85
CA PHE A 47 5.32 -5.09 5.63
C PHE A 47 6.45 -5.72 4.81
N ASP A 48 7.45 -6.24 5.53
CA ASP A 48 8.48 -7.08 4.94
C ASP A 48 8.12 -8.56 5.10
N VAL A 49 8.42 -9.35 4.09
CA VAL A 49 8.41 -10.81 4.17
C VAL A 49 9.84 -11.30 4.12
N LYS A 50 10.26 -12.02 5.14
CA LYS A 50 11.60 -12.60 5.25
C LYS A 50 11.52 -14.12 5.47
N GLY A 51 12.09 -14.87 4.57
CA GLY A 51 12.19 -16.33 4.63
C GLY A 51 13.49 -16.79 4.00
N LYS A 52 13.64 -18.11 3.85
CA LYS A 52 14.84 -18.69 3.27
C LYS A 52 15.11 -18.23 1.84
N ASP A 53 14.06 -18.18 1.03
CA ASP A 53 14.15 -17.89 -0.41
C ASP A 53 13.37 -16.60 -0.79
N VAL A 54 12.86 -15.85 0.19
CA VAL A 54 12.12 -14.61 0.00
C VAL A 54 12.63 -13.51 0.92
N SER A 55 12.82 -12.31 0.35
CA SER A 55 13.10 -11.07 1.10
C SER A 55 12.55 -9.91 0.29
N GLU A 56 11.33 -9.50 0.59
CA GLU A 56 10.61 -8.50 -0.18
C GLU A 56 9.81 -7.57 0.73
N SER A 57 9.71 -6.30 0.33
CA SER A 57 8.79 -5.34 0.95
C SER A 57 7.50 -5.27 0.14
N LEU A 58 6.39 -5.49 0.79
CA LEU A 58 5.07 -5.63 0.18
C LEU A 58 4.08 -4.63 0.76
N VAL A 59 3.07 -4.33 -0.03
CA VAL A 59 1.93 -3.49 0.36
C VAL A 59 0.65 -4.28 0.18
N LEU A 60 -0.08 -4.47 1.27
CA LEU A 60 -1.42 -5.05 1.28
C LEU A 60 -2.45 -3.91 1.25
N ARG A 61 -3.39 -3.99 0.33
CA ARG A 61 -4.57 -3.13 0.31
C ARG A 61 -5.83 -3.95 0.50
N LEU A 62 -6.57 -3.60 1.55
CA LEU A 62 -7.86 -4.24 1.88
C LEU A 62 -9.01 -3.27 1.63
N ARG A 63 -10.17 -3.86 1.33
CA ARG A 63 -11.43 -3.14 1.39
C ARG A 63 -11.69 -2.73 2.86
N PRO A 64 -12.01 -1.45 3.13
CA PRO A 64 -12.25 -1.01 4.50
C PRO A 64 -13.48 -1.70 5.07
N THR A 65 -13.37 -2.16 6.31
CA THR A 65 -14.45 -2.83 7.04
C THR A 65 -15.25 -1.87 7.93
N GLY A 66 -14.76 -0.63 8.12
CA GLY A 66 -15.37 0.41 8.94
C GLY A 66 -16.13 1.46 8.12
N TYR A 67 -16.00 2.74 8.54
CA TYR A 67 -16.61 3.87 7.84
C TYR A 67 -16.07 3.99 6.43
N GLN A 68 -16.95 4.00 5.44
CA GLN A 68 -16.61 4.11 4.03
C GLN A 68 -16.93 5.51 3.52
N VAL A 69 -15.95 6.18 2.91
CA VAL A 69 -16.13 7.51 2.30
C VAL A 69 -16.78 7.40 0.92
N PHE A 70 -16.45 6.32 0.20
CA PHE A 70 -17.00 6.08 -1.13
C PHE A 70 -18.09 5.01 -1.08
N PRO A 71 -19.14 5.13 -1.87
CA PRO A 71 -20.24 4.14 -1.92
C PRO A 71 -19.77 2.78 -2.47
N ASP A 72 -18.72 2.78 -3.31
CA ASP A 72 -18.16 1.59 -3.93
C ASP A 72 -16.64 1.56 -3.86
N TYR A 73 -16.09 0.39 -3.50
CA TYR A 73 -14.66 0.10 -3.50
C TYR A 73 -14.41 -1.09 -4.43
N ASP A 74 -14.08 -0.82 -5.67
CA ASP A 74 -13.73 -1.86 -6.64
C ASP A 74 -12.21 -2.10 -6.65
N LEU A 75 -11.73 -2.95 -5.73
CA LEU A 75 -10.32 -3.35 -5.66
C LEU A 75 -9.87 -4.10 -6.90
N LYS A 76 -10.77 -4.86 -7.51
CA LYS A 76 -10.49 -5.61 -8.75
C LYS A 76 -10.21 -4.66 -9.90
N MET A 77 -11.01 -3.61 -10.05
CA MET A 77 -10.78 -2.58 -11.06
C MET A 77 -9.45 -1.86 -10.80
N GLN A 78 -9.16 -1.47 -9.55
CA GLN A 78 -7.91 -0.80 -9.19
C GLN A 78 -6.68 -1.65 -9.57
N ALA A 79 -6.64 -2.92 -9.19
CA ALA A 79 -5.56 -3.83 -9.52
C ALA A 79 -5.45 -4.06 -11.04
N SER A 80 -6.58 -4.19 -11.74
CA SER A 80 -6.62 -4.38 -13.20
C SER A 80 -6.05 -3.18 -13.94
N ILE A 81 -6.39 -1.96 -13.52
CA ILE A 81 -5.84 -0.72 -14.09
C ILE A 81 -4.32 -0.66 -13.88
N MET A 82 -3.83 -0.93 -12.68
CA MET A 82 -2.40 -0.92 -12.40
C MET A 82 -1.63 -1.93 -13.27
N LYS A 83 -2.16 -3.15 -13.43
CA LYS A 83 -1.57 -4.15 -14.33
C LYS A 83 -1.54 -3.67 -15.79
N LEU A 84 -2.64 -3.07 -16.26
CA LEU A 84 -2.70 -2.54 -17.63
C LEU A 84 -1.70 -1.42 -17.84
N LEU A 85 -1.58 -0.48 -16.89
CA LEU A 85 -0.63 0.62 -16.95
C LEU A 85 0.81 0.09 -16.98
N ARG A 86 1.13 -0.91 -16.15
CA ARG A 86 2.43 -1.57 -16.13
C ARG A 86 2.77 -2.22 -17.48
N LEU A 87 1.80 -2.91 -18.09
CA LEU A 87 1.95 -3.49 -19.44
C LEU A 87 2.21 -2.42 -20.52
N LYS A 88 1.78 -1.19 -20.30
CA LYS A 88 2.03 -0.04 -21.16
C LYS A 88 3.33 0.69 -20.84
N GLY A 89 4.13 0.20 -19.90
CA GLY A 89 5.43 0.78 -19.53
C GLY A 89 5.33 1.94 -18.54
N LEU A 90 4.16 2.18 -17.95
CA LEU A 90 4.01 3.19 -16.89
C LEU A 90 4.52 2.65 -15.54
N PRO A 91 5.17 3.48 -14.72
CA PRO A 91 5.75 3.08 -13.44
C PRO A 91 4.65 2.87 -12.39
N THR A 92 4.09 1.67 -12.35
CA THR A 92 3.12 1.24 -11.34
C THR A 92 3.65 0.07 -10.54
N PRO A 93 3.23 -0.09 -9.26
CA PRO A 93 3.56 -1.26 -8.47
C PRO A 93 3.16 -2.56 -9.19
N GLU A 94 3.96 -3.59 -9.02
CA GLU A 94 3.61 -4.92 -9.50
C GLU A 94 2.60 -5.57 -8.56
N ILE A 95 1.44 -5.96 -9.09
CA ILE A 95 0.46 -6.75 -8.35
C ILE A 95 0.96 -8.20 -8.32
N ILE A 96 1.17 -8.72 -7.11
CA ILE A 96 1.70 -10.07 -6.89
C ILE A 96 0.57 -11.04 -6.64
N PHE A 97 -0.44 -10.62 -5.88
CA PHE A 97 -1.55 -11.46 -5.50
C PHE A 97 -2.86 -10.66 -5.41
N GLU A 98 -3.96 -11.32 -5.69
CA GLU A 98 -5.31 -10.76 -5.63
C GLU A 98 -6.27 -11.80 -5.04
N ASN A 99 -7.09 -11.38 -4.07
CA ASN A 99 -8.21 -12.15 -3.56
C ASN A 99 -9.43 -11.24 -3.43
N TYR A 100 -10.50 -11.60 -4.11
CA TYR A 100 -11.76 -10.86 -4.10
C TYR A 100 -12.87 -11.60 -3.35
N ASN A 101 -12.48 -12.53 -2.48
CA ASN A 101 -13.33 -13.21 -1.53
C ASN A 101 -12.93 -12.81 -0.10
N ASP A 102 -13.72 -13.23 0.88
CA ASP A 102 -13.46 -12.98 2.30
C ASP A 102 -12.81 -14.19 3.03
N ASP A 103 -12.42 -15.22 2.27
CA ASP A 103 -11.97 -16.52 2.78
C ASP A 103 -10.61 -16.48 3.48
N ILE A 104 -9.69 -15.59 3.06
CA ILE A 104 -8.32 -15.50 3.62
C ILE A 104 -8.24 -14.50 4.77
N LEU A 105 -8.49 -13.23 4.49
CA LEU A 105 -8.34 -12.13 5.47
C LEU A 105 -9.67 -11.59 6.00
N GLY A 106 -10.80 -12.20 5.62
CA GLY A 106 -12.13 -11.72 5.96
C GLY A 106 -12.56 -10.46 5.18
N SER A 107 -11.88 -10.15 4.10
CA SER A 107 -12.17 -9.02 3.21
C SER A 107 -11.44 -9.19 1.89
N GLU A 108 -11.98 -8.57 0.84
CA GLU A 108 -11.28 -8.46 -0.45
C GLU A 108 -9.97 -7.72 -0.30
N PHE A 109 -8.91 -8.18 -0.98
CA PHE A 109 -7.60 -7.54 -0.94
C PHE A 109 -6.75 -7.83 -2.18
N TYR A 110 -5.71 -7.03 -2.35
CA TYR A 110 -4.59 -7.36 -3.21
C TYR A 110 -3.26 -6.99 -2.56
N VAL A 111 -2.21 -7.67 -2.99
CA VAL A 111 -0.83 -7.44 -2.55
C VAL A 111 -0.01 -6.96 -3.74
N MET A 112 0.78 -5.93 -3.52
CA MET A 112 1.68 -5.37 -4.52
C MET A 112 3.08 -5.18 -3.95
N ARG A 113 4.10 -5.10 -4.81
CA ARG A 113 5.46 -4.75 -4.39
C ARG A 113 5.50 -3.34 -3.83
N CYS A 114 6.21 -3.16 -2.72
CA CYS A 114 6.51 -1.83 -2.22
C CYS A 114 7.48 -1.14 -3.20
N ILE A 115 7.16 0.09 -3.56
CA ILE A 115 8.08 0.96 -4.30
C ILE A 115 8.71 1.90 -3.29
N ASP A 116 10.04 1.91 -3.23
CA ASP A 116 10.78 2.86 -2.41
C ASP A 116 10.62 4.27 -3.00
N GLY A 117 10.21 5.20 -2.16
CA GLY A 117 9.97 6.56 -2.59
C GLY A 117 9.24 7.40 -1.53
N GLU A 118 9.15 8.69 -1.80
CA GLU A 118 8.45 9.66 -0.97
C GLU A 118 7.25 10.21 -1.71
N ALA A 119 6.09 10.21 -1.06
CA ALA A 119 4.89 10.84 -1.59
C ALA A 119 4.82 12.31 -1.18
N PRO A 120 4.37 13.21 -2.07
CA PRO A 120 4.07 14.58 -1.67
C PRO A 120 3.06 14.61 -0.53
N SER A 121 3.27 15.49 0.46
CA SER A 121 2.38 15.65 1.60
C SER A 121 1.01 16.20 1.19
N ASP A 122 -0.06 15.65 1.75
CA ASP A 122 -1.41 16.18 1.62
C ASP A 122 -1.76 17.16 2.75
N ASN A 123 -1.20 16.96 3.95
CA ASN A 123 -1.45 17.82 5.09
C ASN A 123 -0.17 18.01 5.95
N PRO A 124 0.48 19.17 5.95
CA PRO A 124 0.09 20.33 5.14
C PRO A 124 0.20 20.04 3.64
N PRO A 125 -0.52 20.79 2.77
CA PRO A 125 -0.39 20.63 1.33
C PRO A 125 1.08 20.73 0.90
N HIS A 126 1.51 19.89 -0.04
CA HIS A 126 2.91 19.73 -0.45
C HIS A 126 3.65 21.05 -0.80
N HIS A 127 2.93 22.07 -1.29
CA HIS A 127 3.50 23.38 -1.60
C HIS A 127 3.73 24.25 -0.34
N MET A 128 3.13 23.87 0.80
CA MET A 128 3.28 24.55 2.09
C MET A 128 4.18 23.77 3.07
N ASP A 129 4.64 22.58 2.68
CA ASP A 129 5.52 21.75 3.49
C ASP A 129 7.00 21.99 3.12
N PRO A 130 7.74 22.81 3.91
CA PRO A 130 9.14 23.12 3.62
C PRO A 130 10.06 21.92 3.84
N GLU A 131 9.65 20.96 4.66
CA GLU A 131 10.43 19.76 5.00
C GLU A 131 10.13 18.57 4.09
N GLY A 132 9.05 18.61 3.34
CA GLY A 132 8.66 17.58 2.40
C GLY A 132 9.45 17.62 1.09
N MET A 133 9.23 16.62 0.26
CA MET A 133 9.88 16.45 -1.04
C MET A 133 9.83 17.71 -1.92
N MET A 134 8.67 18.37 -1.98
CA MET A 134 8.50 19.59 -2.77
C MET A 134 9.18 20.80 -2.15
N GLY A 135 9.22 20.89 -0.82
CA GLY A 135 9.90 21.97 -0.09
C GLY A 135 11.42 21.94 -0.25
N LYS A 136 12.01 20.76 -0.16
CA LYS A 136 13.46 20.52 -0.30
C LYS A 136 13.93 20.49 -1.75
N GLY A 137 13.06 20.29 -2.69
CA GLY A 137 13.39 20.18 -4.12
C GLY A 137 13.87 21.49 -4.73
N THR A 138 14.76 21.42 -5.73
CA THR A 138 15.11 22.56 -6.57
C THR A 138 13.92 22.98 -7.45
N PRO A 139 13.92 24.22 -8.00
CA PRO A 139 12.88 24.65 -8.94
C PRO A 139 12.69 23.67 -10.12
N GLU A 140 13.80 23.12 -10.65
CA GLU A 140 13.80 22.18 -11.76
C GLU A 140 13.15 20.83 -11.36
N GLN A 141 13.48 20.34 -10.15
CA GLN A 141 12.88 19.11 -9.61
C GLN A 141 11.37 19.28 -9.40
N ARG A 142 10.96 20.39 -8.80
CA ARG A 142 9.52 20.71 -8.64
C ARG A 142 8.79 20.77 -9.97
N TYR A 143 9.41 21.41 -10.97
CA TYR A 143 8.85 21.49 -12.32
C TYR A 143 8.73 20.10 -12.96
N SER A 144 9.72 19.23 -12.80
CA SER A 144 9.70 17.86 -13.30
C SER A 144 8.58 17.02 -12.70
N VAL A 145 8.33 17.17 -11.38
CA VAL A 145 7.22 16.50 -10.70
C VAL A 145 5.87 16.96 -11.27
N TRP A 146 5.69 18.28 -11.45
CA TRP A 146 4.47 18.81 -12.05
C TRP A 146 4.25 18.34 -13.48
N LEU A 147 5.29 18.29 -14.30
CA LEU A 147 5.21 17.76 -15.67
C LEU A 147 4.84 16.28 -15.67
N SER A 148 5.39 15.48 -14.77
CA SER A 148 5.06 14.07 -14.63
C SER A 148 3.58 13.86 -14.36
N LEU A 149 2.98 14.66 -13.47
CA LEU A 149 1.55 14.61 -13.16
C LEU A 149 0.64 15.04 -14.32
N ILE A 150 1.11 15.94 -15.17
CA ILE A 150 0.34 16.43 -16.33
C ILE A 150 0.41 15.45 -17.52
N HIS A 151 1.49 14.69 -17.66
CA HIS A 151 1.72 13.79 -18.79
C HIS A 151 1.28 12.33 -18.56
N ILE A 152 0.75 12.03 -17.35
CA ILE A 152 0.09 10.77 -17.08
C ILE A 152 -1.35 10.85 -17.61
#